data_f27158cb8d683084794f9900db8b5050
#
_entry.id   f27158cb8d683084794f9900db8b5050
#
_cell.length_a   1.000
_cell.length_b   1.000
_cell.length_c   1.000
_cell.angle_alpha   90.00
_cell.angle_beta   90.00
_cell.angle_gamma   90.00
#
_symmetry.space_group_name_H-M   'P 1'
#
loop_
_entity.id
_entity.type
_entity.pdbx_description
1 polymer ?
#
loop_
_entity_poly.entity_id
_entity_poly.type
_entity_poly.pdbx_seq_one_letter_code
_entity_poly.pdbx_strand_id
1 'polypeptide(L)'
;MSDNNLAIVNVPIQKWGELYSEEEALNIGTIFQDLNMPFFAAQAVEDSKSPIATEVGVQSNSLSERETLLTKINQISFYLDDLTLYLDTHTTDTQAIQLYHEKVKECAELRKQFAQQYYPLTRLCIPNCIDGNKDNFSWQSGPIPWEGACI
;
A
#
# COMPACT_ATOMS: atom_id res chain seq x y z
N MET A 1 -35.50 9.09 -3.60
CA MET A 1 -34.19 8.40 -3.55
C MET A 1 -33.90 8.22 -2.08
N SER A 2 -33.90 6.99 -1.60
CA SER A 2 -33.53 6.71 -0.21
C SER A 2 -32.00 6.80 -0.12
N ASP A 3 -31.50 7.84 0.54
CA ASP A 3 -30.11 7.92 0.90
C ASP A 3 -29.82 6.77 1.86
N ASN A 4 -29.12 5.75 1.36
CA ASN A 4 -28.66 4.65 2.20
C ASN A 4 -27.51 5.17 3.07
N ASN A 5 -27.79 5.41 4.35
CA ASN A 5 -26.81 5.86 5.31
C ASN A 5 -26.34 4.71 6.18
N LEU A 6 -25.03 4.61 6.38
CA LEU A 6 -24.37 3.55 7.15
C LEU A 6 -24.48 3.72 8.67
N ALA A 7 -24.84 4.90 9.16
CA ALA A 7 -24.90 5.21 10.59
C ALA A 7 -26.05 6.18 10.90
N ILE A 8 -26.34 6.36 12.20
CA ILE A 8 -27.31 7.35 12.71
C ILE A 8 -26.91 8.78 12.32
N VAL A 9 -25.62 9.04 12.19
CA VAL A 9 -25.09 10.23 11.51
C VAL A 9 -25.17 9.99 10.01
N ASN A 10 -25.69 10.96 9.26
CA ASN A 10 -25.92 10.86 7.83
C ASN A 10 -24.60 10.79 7.04
N VAL A 11 -23.99 9.60 7.02
CA VAL A 11 -22.77 9.34 6.28
C VAL A 11 -23.15 8.68 4.95
N PRO A 12 -22.83 9.31 3.80
CA PRO A 12 -23.12 8.71 2.49
C PRO A 12 -22.28 7.44 2.29
N ILE A 13 -22.90 6.45 1.64
CA ILE A 13 -22.16 5.24 1.22
C ILE A 13 -21.24 5.64 0.07
N GLN A 14 -19.98 5.26 0.17
CA GLN A 14 -18.99 5.43 -0.88
C GLN A 14 -19.45 4.73 -2.16
N LYS A 15 -19.15 5.31 -3.31
CA LYS A 15 -19.40 4.72 -4.63
C LYS A 15 -18.09 4.40 -5.30
N TRP A 16 -18.09 3.42 -6.20
CA TRP A 16 -16.96 3.19 -7.09
C TRP A 16 -16.75 4.43 -7.97
N GLY A 17 -15.56 4.99 -7.92
CA GLY A 17 -15.18 6.22 -8.62
C GLY A 17 -13.84 6.11 -9.33
N GLU A 18 -13.25 7.23 -9.66
CA GLU A 18 -11.91 7.29 -10.23
C GLU A 18 -10.86 6.94 -9.16
N LEU A 19 -9.82 6.24 -9.59
CA LEU A 19 -8.75 5.76 -8.73
C LEU A 19 -7.43 6.48 -9.05
N TYR A 20 -6.63 6.69 -8.02
CA TYR A 20 -5.24 7.12 -8.16
C TYR A 20 -4.36 5.96 -8.64
N SER A 21 -3.19 6.29 -9.20
CA SER A 21 -2.12 5.32 -9.41
C SER A 21 -1.57 4.81 -8.06
N GLU A 22 -0.86 3.69 -8.08
CA GLU A 22 -0.30 3.08 -6.86
C GLU A 22 0.67 4.02 -6.12
N GLU A 23 1.48 4.76 -6.87
CA GLU A 23 2.43 5.73 -6.34
C GLU A 23 1.71 6.93 -5.72
N GLU A 24 0.73 7.50 -6.43
CA GLU A 24 -0.06 8.63 -5.93
C GLU A 24 -0.88 8.23 -4.71
N ALA A 25 -1.53 7.07 -4.74
CA ALA A 25 -2.35 6.56 -3.66
C ALA A 25 -1.57 6.43 -2.34
N LEU A 26 -0.34 5.91 -2.39
CA LEU A 26 0.51 5.78 -1.22
C LEU A 26 0.89 7.15 -0.63
N ASN A 27 1.11 8.17 -1.47
CA ASN A 27 1.47 9.52 -1.04
C ASN A 27 0.26 10.30 -0.50
N ILE A 28 -0.93 10.09 -1.08
CA ILE A 28 -2.17 10.78 -0.72
C ILE A 28 -2.83 10.13 0.50
N GLY A 29 -2.72 8.80 0.65
CA GLY A 29 -3.30 8.03 1.73
C GLY A 29 -4.65 7.37 1.40
N THR A 30 -5.06 7.37 0.13
CA THR A 30 -6.22 6.62 -0.38
C THR A 30 -6.10 6.36 -1.88
N ILE A 31 -6.68 5.25 -2.35
CA ILE A 31 -6.80 4.97 -3.79
C ILE A 31 -7.96 5.72 -4.45
N PHE A 32 -8.93 6.19 -3.68
CA PHE A 32 -10.15 6.83 -4.21
C PHE A 32 -10.01 8.35 -4.27
N GLN A 33 -10.15 8.93 -5.45
CA GLN A 33 -10.09 10.38 -5.63
C GLN A 33 -11.17 11.12 -4.84
N ASP A 34 -12.35 10.53 -4.73
CA ASP A 34 -13.49 11.11 -4.00
C ASP A 34 -13.26 11.22 -2.49
N LEU A 35 -12.33 10.42 -1.93
CA LEU A 35 -11.97 10.47 -0.51
C LEU A 35 -10.84 11.45 -0.19
N ASN A 36 -10.18 12.00 -1.19
CA ASN A 36 -9.15 13.01 -1.00
C ASN A 36 -9.77 14.37 -0.69
N MET A 37 -10.24 14.52 0.53
CA MET A 37 -10.88 15.74 1.01
C MET A 37 -9.87 16.59 1.82
N PRO A 38 -9.92 17.93 1.70
CA PRO A 38 -9.09 18.80 2.52
C PRO A 38 -9.43 18.58 4.00
N PHE A 39 -8.40 18.44 4.82
CA PHE A 39 -8.57 18.33 6.26
C PHE A 39 -9.13 19.64 6.81
N PHE A 40 -10.23 19.60 7.56
CA PHE A 40 -10.93 20.79 8.06
C PHE A 40 -10.04 21.75 8.87
N ALA A 41 -9.01 21.25 9.52
CA ALA A 41 -8.05 22.07 10.25
C ALA A 41 -6.98 22.71 9.35
N ALA A 42 -6.88 22.35 8.07
CA ALA A 42 -5.88 22.92 7.17
C ALA A 42 -6.14 24.40 6.88
N GLN A 43 -7.41 24.84 6.89
CA GLN A 43 -7.74 26.27 6.75
C GLN A 43 -7.26 27.13 7.93
N ALA A 44 -7.09 26.53 9.11
CA ALA A 44 -6.53 27.23 10.27
C ALA A 44 -4.99 27.26 10.27
N VAL A 45 -4.35 26.47 9.41
CA VAL A 45 -2.88 26.33 9.33
C VAL A 45 -2.30 27.15 8.16
N GLU A 46 -3.11 27.61 7.21
CA GLU A 46 -2.63 28.49 6.12
C GLU A 46 -2.10 29.85 6.64
N ASP A 47 -2.56 30.32 7.80
CA ASP A 47 -2.01 31.50 8.46
C ASP A 47 -0.75 31.25 9.30
N SER A 48 -0.46 30.00 9.64
CA SER A 48 0.80 29.60 10.23
C SER A 48 1.63 28.87 9.17
N LYS A 49 2.51 29.59 8.50
CA LYS A 49 3.59 29.04 7.67
C LYS A 49 4.46 28.10 8.50
N SER A 50 3.94 26.96 8.85
CA SER A 50 4.74 25.86 9.34
C SER A 50 4.90 24.89 8.18
N PRO A 51 6.07 24.74 7.60
CA PRO A 51 6.32 23.75 6.58
C PRO A 51 6.37 22.38 7.24
N ILE A 52 5.20 21.80 7.51
CA ILE A 52 5.08 20.37 7.70
C ILE A 52 4.64 19.75 6.34
N ALA A 53 5.05 20.36 5.23
CA ALA A 53 5.57 19.59 4.14
C ALA A 53 6.98 19.24 4.61
N THR A 54 7.11 18.21 5.36
CA THR A 54 8.35 17.48 5.38
C THR A 54 8.54 17.08 3.93
N GLU A 55 9.27 17.91 3.17
CA GLU A 55 10.16 17.37 2.20
C GLU A 55 10.95 16.34 2.99
N VAL A 56 10.46 15.12 3.08
CA VAL A 56 11.33 13.98 3.15
C VAL A 56 12.12 14.18 1.88
N GLY A 57 13.25 14.87 2.04
CA GLY A 57 14.22 15.02 1.00
C GLY A 57 14.60 13.62 0.61
N VAL A 58 13.86 13.08 -0.34
CA VAL A 58 14.33 12.01 -1.19
C VAL A 58 15.51 12.67 -1.89
N GLN A 59 16.66 12.64 -1.18
CA GLN A 59 17.92 12.78 -1.87
C GLN A 59 17.81 11.78 -3.01
N SER A 60 17.87 12.30 -4.22
CA SER A 60 17.90 11.55 -5.48
C SER A 60 19.24 10.80 -5.60
N ASN A 61 19.61 10.07 -4.58
CA ASN A 61 20.47 8.93 -4.70
C ASN A 61 19.61 7.89 -5.39
N SER A 62 20.04 7.45 -6.56
CA SER A 62 19.40 6.33 -7.27
C SER A 62 19.07 5.25 -6.25
N LEU A 63 17.77 5.09 -5.97
CA LEU A 63 17.28 4.04 -5.07
C LEU A 63 17.92 2.73 -5.52
N SER A 64 18.46 1.96 -4.60
CA SER A 64 18.99 0.64 -4.94
C SER A 64 17.84 -0.18 -5.56
N GLU A 65 18.18 -1.16 -6.40
CA GLU A 65 17.17 -2.04 -7.02
C GLU A 65 16.28 -2.70 -5.95
N ARG A 66 16.86 -3.01 -4.79
CA ARG A 66 16.15 -3.53 -3.63
C ARG A 66 15.09 -2.55 -3.11
N GLU A 67 15.46 -1.31 -2.92
CA GLU A 67 14.55 -0.27 -2.42
C GLU A 67 13.44 0.04 -3.41
N THR A 68 13.76 0.06 -4.70
CA THR A 68 12.76 0.23 -5.78
C THR A 68 11.73 -0.89 -5.74
N LEU A 69 12.17 -2.13 -5.57
CA LEU A 69 11.27 -3.28 -5.51
C LEU A 69 10.44 -3.29 -4.22
N LEU A 70 11.04 -2.93 -3.08
CA LEU A 70 10.31 -2.76 -1.82
C LEU A 70 9.25 -1.65 -1.90
N THR A 71 9.58 -0.52 -2.52
CA THR A 71 8.64 0.59 -2.73
C THR A 71 7.44 0.13 -3.53
N LYS A 72 7.64 -0.61 -4.63
CA LYS A 72 6.54 -1.18 -5.42
C LYS A 72 5.67 -2.14 -4.61
N ILE A 73 6.30 -3.01 -3.81
CA ILE A 73 5.56 -3.94 -2.93
C ILE A 73 4.72 -3.17 -1.91
N ASN A 74 5.24 -2.08 -1.34
CA ASN A 74 4.52 -1.23 -0.41
C ASN A 74 3.34 -0.51 -1.09
N GLN A 75 3.55 0.04 -2.28
CA GLN A 75 2.50 0.70 -3.07
C GLN A 75 1.33 -0.23 -3.36
N ILE A 76 1.61 -1.45 -3.86
CA ILE A 76 0.57 -2.43 -4.16
C ILE A 76 -0.09 -2.97 -2.88
N SER A 77 0.68 -3.16 -1.81
CA SER A 77 0.11 -3.62 -0.53
C SER A 77 -0.87 -2.61 0.03
N PHE A 78 -0.50 -1.32 0.04
CA PHE A 78 -1.38 -0.23 0.43
C PHE A 78 -2.66 -0.18 -0.43
N TYR A 79 -2.50 -0.32 -1.74
CA TYR A 79 -3.62 -0.35 -2.68
C TYR A 79 -4.61 -1.49 -2.38
N LEU A 80 -4.08 -2.68 -2.07
CA LEU A 80 -4.88 -3.84 -1.68
C LEU A 80 -5.60 -3.65 -0.34
N ASP A 81 -4.94 -3.01 0.62
CA ASP A 81 -5.54 -2.74 1.93
C ASP A 81 -6.75 -1.80 1.79
N ASP A 82 -6.63 -0.73 1.00
CA ASP A 82 -7.74 0.20 0.76
C ASP A 82 -8.88 -0.43 -0.06
N LEU A 83 -8.56 -1.27 -1.08
CA LEU A 83 -9.55 -2.07 -1.79
C LEU A 83 -10.27 -3.06 -0.87
N THR A 84 -9.57 -3.65 0.09
CA THR A 84 -10.18 -4.57 1.05
C THR A 84 -11.20 -3.84 1.91
N LEU A 85 -10.85 -2.65 2.42
CA LEU A 85 -11.77 -1.81 3.18
C LEU A 85 -13.02 -1.42 2.38
N TYR A 86 -12.85 -1.11 1.10
CA TYR A 86 -13.98 -0.84 0.21
C TYR A 86 -14.87 -2.06 0.03
N LEU A 87 -14.27 -3.23 -0.24
CA LEU A 87 -14.98 -4.49 -0.48
C LEU A 87 -15.70 -5.03 0.76
N ASP A 88 -15.27 -4.68 1.97
CA ASP A 88 -15.97 -5.03 3.22
C ASP A 88 -17.41 -4.50 3.24
N THR A 89 -17.64 -3.36 2.60
CA THR A 89 -18.98 -2.74 2.49
C THR A 89 -19.64 -2.90 1.12
N HIS A 90 -18.86 -3.29 0.09
CA HIS A 90 -19.31 -3.43 -1.31
C HIS A 90 -19.00 -4.83 -1.87
N THR A 91 -19.43 -5.86 -1.19
CA THR A 91 -19.10 -7.27 -1.44
C THR A 91 -19.50 -7.80 -2.81
N THR A 92 -20.37 -7.10 -3.55
CA THR A 92 -20.89 -7.51 -4.86
C THR A 92 -20.38 -6.64 -6.01
N ASP A 93 -19.49 -5.68 -5.75
CA ASP A 93 -18.91 -4.83 -6.78
C ASP A 93 -17.92 -5.64 -7.64
N THR A 94 -18.34 -5.99 -8.84
CA THR A 94 -17.58 -6.85 -9.76
C THR A 94 -16.31 -6.17 -10.27
N GLN A 95 -16.30 -4.85 -10.41
CA GLN A 95 -15.12 -4.10 -10.85
C GLN A 95 -14.03 -4.10 -9.78
N ALA A 96 -14.42 -3.80 -8.55
CA ALA A 96 -13.52 -3.84 -7.41
C ALA A 96 -12.96 -5.25 -7.17
N ILE A 97 -13.79 -6.28 -7.27
CA ILE A 97 -13.37 -7.68 -7.09
C ILE A 97 -12.37 -8.09 -8.18
N GLN A 98 -12.59 -7.73 -9.42
CA GLN A 98 -11.66 -8.04 -10.52
C GLN A 98 -10.31 -7.36 -10.31
N LEU A 99 -10.33 -6.08 -9.99
CA LEU A 99 -9.11 -5.30 -9.71
C LEU A 99 -8.35 -5.89 -8.50
N TYR A 100 -9.06 -6.25 -7.44
CA TYR A 100 -8.48 -6.89 -6.26
C TYR A 100 -7.74 -8.19 -6.63
N HIS A 101 -8.37 -9.07 -7.40
CA HIS A 101 -7.75 -10.32 -7.82
C HIS A 101 -6.52 -10.11 -8.71
N GLU A 102 -6.52 -9.09 -9.55
CA GLU A 102 -5.38 -8.72 -10.38
C GLU A 102 -4.22 -8.24 -9.51
N LYS A 103 -4.49 -7.31 -8.59
CA LYS A 103 -3.46 -6.73 -7.70
C LYS A 103 -2.90 -7.75 -6.70
N VAL A 104 -3.69 -8.70 -6.22
CA VAL A 104 -3.20 -9.80 -5.37
C VAL A 104 -2.16 -10.64 -6.13
N LYS A 105 -2.40 -10.97 -7.40
CA LYS A 105 -1.45 -11.72 -8.22
C LYS A 105 -0.16 -10.93 -8.43
N GLU A 106 -0.29 -9.65 -8.77
CA GLU A 106 0.86 -8.77 -8.99
C GLU A 106 1.71 -8.64 -7.71
N CYS A 107 1.07 -8.43 -6.56
CA CYS A 107 1.74 -8.38 -5.26
C CYS A 107 2.48 -9.69 -4.93
N ALA A 108 1.86 -10.84 -5.22
CA ALA A 108 2.46 -12.14 -5.01
C ALA A 108 3.70 -12.36 -5.89
N GLU A 109 3.66 -11.94 -7.16
CA GLU A 109 4.82 -12.04 -8.06
C GLU A 109 5.96 -11.12 -7.63
N LEU A 110 5.68 -9.89 -7.22
CA LEU A 110 6.72 -8.98 -6.72
C LEU A 110 7.36 -9.49 -5.43
N ARG A 111 6.57 -10.02 -4.50
CA ARG A 111 7.10 -10.64 -3.27
C ARG A 111 7.95 -11.88 -3.57
N LYS A 112 7.56 -12.67 -4.57
CA LYS A 112 8.34 -13.81 -5.04
C LYS A 112 9.65 -13.36 -5.67
N GLN A 113 9.62 -12.36 -6.55
CA GLN A 113 10.81 -11.75 -7.13
C GLN A 113 11.77 -11.24 -6.06
N PHE A 114 11.25 -10.54 -5.06
CA PHE A 114 12.05 -10.04 -3.95
C PHE A 114 12.71 -11.18 -3.16
N ALA A 115 11.95 -12.23 -2.84
CA ALA A 115 12.47 -13.39 -2.12
C ALA A 115 13.54 -14.15 -2.91
N GLN A 116 13.46 -14.16 -4.24
CA GLN A 116 14.46 -14.79 -5.12
C GLN A 116 15.76 -13.98 -5.20
N GLN A 117 15.70 -12.67 -5.01
CA GLN A 117 16.88 -11.81 -5.16
C GLN A 117 17.53 -11.44 -3.83
N TYR A 118 16.75 -11.39 -2.75
CA TYR A 118 17.20 -10.87 -1.47
C TYR A 118 16.89 -11.81 -0.30
N TYR A 119 15.69 -11.69 0.29
CA TYR A 119 15.27 -12.47 1.45
C TYR A 119 13.72 -12.55 1.51
N PRO A 120 13.14 -13.51 2.25
CA PRO A 120 11.69 -13.66 2.32
C PRO A 120 11.06 -12.55 3.18
N LEU A 121 10.10 -11.80 2.62
CA LEU A 121 9.33 -10.79 3.36
C LEU A 121 8.22 -11.42 4.22
N THR A 122 7.76 -12.60 3.85
CA THR A 122 6.73 -13.35 4.58
C THR A 122 7.08 -14.83 4.60
N ARG A 123 6.53 -15.57 5.57
CA ARG A 123 6.72 -17.03 5.65
C ARG A 123 6.29 -17.77 4.37
N LEU A 124 5.34 -17.20 3.61
CA LEU A 124 4.87 -17.78 2.35
C LEU A 124 5.90 -17.65 1.22
N CYS A 125 6.86 -16.74 1.36
CA CYS A 125 7.93 -16.52 0.38
C CYS A 125 9.15 -17.40 0.61
N ILE A 126 9.27 -18.06 1.76
CA ILE A 126 10.42 -18.91 2.10
C ILE A 126 10.71 -19.97 1.02
N PRO A 127 9.72 -20.68 0.44
CA PRO A 127 10.00 -21.68 -0.60
C PRO A 127 10.55 -21.07 -1.90
N ASN A 128 10.46 -19.76 -2.08
CA ASN A 128 10.90 -19.07 -3.29
C ASN A 128 12.32 -18.46 -3.17
N CYS A 129 12.96 -18.54 -2.00
CA CYS A 129 14.28 -17.97 -1.80
C CYS A 129 15.36 -18.74 -2.58
N ILE A 130 16.44 -18.03 -2.96
CA ILE A 130 17.58 -18.59 -3.69
C ILE A 130 18.20 -19.78 -2.95
N ASP A 131 18.31 -19.65 -1.63
CA ASP A 131 18.82 -20.70 -0.75
C ASP A 131 17.76 -21.75 -0.36
N GLY A 132 16.74 -21.91 -1.18
CA GLY A 132 15.68 -22.91 -1.03
C GLY A 132 16.19 -24.34 -0.92
N ASN A 133 17.42 -24.50 -0.46
CA ASN A 133 17.97 -25.73 0.02
C ASN A 133 17.15 -26.19 1.21
N LYS A 134 16.56 -27.36 1.11
CA LYS A 134 15.70 -27.96 2.15
C LYS A 134 16.41 -28.11 3.50
N ASP A 135 17.71 -27.90 3.52
CA ASP A 135 18.59 -28.07 4.68
C ASP A 135 18.87 -26.76 5.44
N ASN A 136 18.43 -25.60 4.90
CA ASN A 136 18.63 -24.30 5.55
C ASN A 136 17.33 -23.48 5.63
N PHE A 137 17.07 -22.90 6.80
CA PHE A 137 15.89 -22.06 7.01
C PHE A 137 16.21 -20.60 6.69
N SER A 138 15.81 -20.14 5.49
CA SER A 138 16.18 -18.84 4.92
C SER A 138 15.50 -17.62 5.57
N TRP A 139 14.60 -17.80 6.54
CA TRP A 139 13.94 -16.70 7.24
C TRP A 139 14.91 -15.71 7.90
N GLN A 140 16.05 -16.21 8.36
CA GLN A 140 17.08 -15.41 9.03
C GLN A 140 17.99 -14.64 8.06
N SER A 141 17.81 -14.81 6.75
CA SER A 141 18.65 -14.14 5.74
C SER A 141 18.34 -12.64 5.60
N GLY A 142 17.22 -12.18 6.15
CA GLY A 142 16.84 -10.77 6.14
C GLY A 142 17.53 -9.94 7.23
N PRO A 143 17.48 -8.60 7.12
CA PRO A 143 18.01 -7.71 8.13
C PRO A 143 17.25 -7.86 9.45
N ILE A 144 17.96 -7.69 10.56
CA ILE A 144 17.37 -7.75 11.89
C ILE A 144 16.52 -6.49 12.10
N PRO A 145 15.25 -6.58 12.56
CA PRO A 145 14.33 -5.45 12.64
C PRO A 145 14.84 -4.23 13.43
N TRP A 146 15.69 -4.46 14.44
CA TRP A 146 16.24 -3.38 15.29
C TRP A 146 17.50 -2.71 14.73
N GLU A 147 18.04 -3.18 13.61
CA GLU A 147 19.19 -2.53 12.96
C GLU A 147 18.77 -1.40 12.00
N GLY A 148 17.48 -1.13 11.85
CA GLY A 148 16.98 -0.07 10.99
C GLY A 148 17.24 -0.27 9.50
N ALA A 149 17.79 -1.41 9.10
CA ALA A 149 18.11 -1.73 7.70
C ALA A 149 16.88 -2.24 6.89
N CYS A 150 15.71 -2.19 7.51
CA CYS A 150 14.45 -2.61 6.87
C CYS A 150 13.77 -1.49 6.06
N ILE A 151 14.36 -0.26 6.06
CA ILE A 151 13.83 0.92 5.37
C ILE A 151 14.71 1.25 4.17
#